data_baa33c6cc5d8bbb945ccdc673e55547d
#
_entry.id   baa33c6cc5d8bbb945ccdc673e55547d
#
_cell.length_a   1.000
_cell.length_b   1.000
_cell.length_c   1.000
_cell.angle_alpha   90.00
_cell.angle_beta   90.00
_cell.angle_gamma   90.00
#
_symmetry.space_group_name_H-M   'P 1'
#
loop_
_entity.id
_entity.type
_entity.pdbx_description
1 polymer ?
#
loop_
_entity_poly.entity_id
_entity_poly.type
_entity_poly.pdbx_seq_one_letter_code
_entity_poly.pdbx_strand_id
1 'polypeptide(L)'
;MSFVSSLNETPYALTFAGQATPWRTALDEIARDPEIAEIVAGVIKASDQVLSPVRRSLATQSVASLPFELPAAPESAAVTRDVAGPDEAALSVPGIVATQLGALIDLTRAGLNIVANQPTAFEGHSQGVLGVEIARAWIAGDEARAASVFALARLIGAAAARITRRARAPHAGDATYMVSVRGVSDALLGRIIDSLPSTSHPLSIALRNDTDTHVVSGAPNDLASLVAAIERAAAKDKAAHDAHERGGRPLTPVCEYLPVYVPFHSPMLTDALALVDEWAAQCGIDAELAHSLGAAVLTTPVDWPSQIRAAAESGATWIIDMGPGTTTVRMTHALVEGTGVGVVPAGTASDRDKAATPGWAPEPGTDWSYLRPSLVTLPDGKTVVDTAFSRLTGRSPVLLAGMTPTTVDPEIVAAAANAGFWAEMAGGGQVTEEVYNENLAGLRAQ
;
A
#
# COMPACT_ATOMS: atom_id res chain seq x y z
N MET A 1 -12.36 -10.70 -27.72
CA MET A 1 -12.74 -10.33 -26.34
C MET A 1 -11.58 -9.54 -25.76
N SER A 2 -11.82 -8.44 -25.08
CA SER A 2 -10.80 -7.68 -24.34
C SER A 2 -10.64 -8.26 -22.95
N PHE A 3 -9.53 -7.91 -22.26
CA PHE A 3 -9.37 -8.28 -20.84
C PHE A 3 -10.49 -7.70 -19.98
N VAL A 4 -10.87 -6.44 -20.19
CA VAL A 4 -11.99 -5.81 -19.46
C VAL A 4 -13.28 -6.62 -19.61
N SER A 5 -13.60 -7.08 -20.81
CA SER A 5 -14.80 -7.91 -21.04
C SER A 5 -14.69 -9.28 -20.37
N SER A 6 -13.49 -9.85 -20.20
CA SER A 6 -13.30 -11.15 -19.53
C SER A 6 -13.55 -11.07 -18.02
N LEU A 7 -13.42 -9.89 -17.41
CA LEU A 7 -13.75 -9.67 -16.01
C LEU A 7 -15.23 -9.88 -15.67
N ASN A 8 -16.11 -9.89 -16.69
CA ASN A 8 -17.52 -10.19 -16.48
C ASN A 8 -17.79 -11.65 -16.07
N GLU A 9 -16.81 -12.54 -16.28
CA GLU A 9 -16.89 -13.97 -15.95
C GLU A 9 -15.77 -14.41 -14.98
N THR A 10 -14.90 -13.47 -14.59
CA THR A 10 -13.74 -13.78 -13.75
C THR A 10 -13.82 -12.97 -12.44
N PRO A 11 -13.64 -13.63 -11.26
CA PRO A 11 -13.61 -12.92 -9.99
C PRO A 11 -12.46 -11.92 -9.93
N TYR A 12 -12.72 -10.70 -9.46
CA TYR A 12 -11.72 -9.66 -9.31
C TYR A 12 -11.99 -8.78 -8.08
N ALA A 13 -10.93 -8.14 -7.59
CA ALA A 13 -11.00 -7.12 -6.56
C ALA A 13 -10.59 -5.76 -7.13
N LEU A 14 -11.03 -4.68 -6.51
CA LEU A 14 -10.62 -3.32 -6.85
C LEU A 14 -9.76 -2.74 -5.74
N THR A 15 -8.67 -2.05 -6.12
CA THR A 15 -7.86 -1.27 -5.20
C THR A 15 -7.81 0.20 -5.62
N PHE A 16 -7.71 1.09 -4.63
CA PHE A 16 -7.74 2.54 -4.82
C PHE A 16 -6.55 3.17 -4.10
N ALA A 17 -5.76 3.97 -4.83
CA ALA A 17 -4.59 4.64 -4.29
C ALA A 17 -4.94 5.86 -3.44
N GLY A 18 -3.96 6.29 -2.61
CA GLY A 18 -4.06 7.48 -1.78
C GLY A 18 -3.26 8.67 -2.29
N GLN A 19 -2.73 9.47 -1.34
CA GLN A 19 -1.90 10.64 -1.60
C GLN A 19 -0.53 10.30 -2.24
N ALA A 20 0.20 11.33 -2.63
CA ALA A 20 1.49 11.22 -3.33
C ALA A 20 1.38 10.51 -4.70
N THR A 21 0.29 10.73 -5.40
CA THR A 21 0.00 10.18 -6.73
C THR A 21 -0.17 11.30 -7.76
N PRO A 22 0.01 11.04 -9.08
CA PRO A 22 -0.08 12.04 -10.13
C PRO A 22 -1.56 12.38 -10.48
N TRP A 23 -2.35 12.71 -9.48
CA TRP A 23 -3.80 12.91 -9.63
C TRP A 23 -4.17 14.04 -10.60
N ARG A 24 -3.36 15.12 -10.72
CA ARG A 24 -3.62 16.21 -11.65
C ARG A 24 -3.58 15.74 -13.09
N THR A 25 -2.54 14.99 -13.45
CA THR A 25 -2.42 14.40 -14.80
C THR A 25 -3.60 13.47 -15.09
N ALA A 26 -3.97 12.62 -14.12
CA ALA A 26 -5.11 11.72 -14.29
C ALA A 26 -6.44 12.49 -14.38
N LEU A 27 -6.60 13.60 -13.65
CA LEU A 27 -7.78 14.45 -13.76
C LEU A 27 -7.87 15.16 -15.13
N ASP A 28 -6.74 15.60 -15.67
CA ASP A 28 -6.67 16.16 -17.01
C ASP A 28 -7.04 15.11 -18.09
N GLU A 29 -6.65 13.85 -17.90
CA GLU A 29 -7.05 12.73 -18.79
C GLU A 29 -8.57 12.53 -18.75
N ILE A 30 -9.18 12.49 -17.56
CA ILE A 30 -10.64 12.38 -17.38
C ILE A 30 -11.36 13.55 -18.04
N ALA A 31 -10.85 14.78 -17.88
CA ALA A 31 -11.47 15.98 -18.45
C ALA A 31 -11.45 16.03 -19.97
N ARG A 32 -10.57 15.26 -20.63
CA ARG A 32 -10.51 15.17 -22.10
C ARG A 32 -11.61 14.32 -22.72
N ASP A 33 -12.22 13.41 -21.94
CA ASP A 33 -13.38 12.64 -22.39
C ASP A 33 -14.67 13.35 -21.97
N PRO A 34 -15.46 13.94 -22.91
CA PRO A 34 -16.61 14.77 -22.56
C PRO A 34 -17.71 14.01 -21.80
N GLU A 35 -17.91 12.72 -22.10
CA GLU A 35 -18.96 11.93 -21.47
C GLU A 35 -18.57 11.58 -20.03
N ILE A 36 -17.32 11.19 -19.80
CA ILE A 36 -16.82 10.91 -18.44
C ILE A 36 -16.80 12.22 -17.64
N ALA A 37 -16.30 13.30 -18.24
CA ALA A 37 -16.24 14.60 -17.61
C ALA A 37 -17.62 15.11 -17.18
N GLU A 38 -18.66 14.94 -18.01
CA GLU A 38 -20.04 15.33 -17.68
C GLU A 38 -20.56 14.58 -16.45
N ILE A 39 -20.36 13.27 -16.38
CA ILE A 39 -20.81 12.44 -15.26
C ILE A 39 -20.07 12.85 -13.96
N VAL A 40 -18.74 12.95 -14.02
CA VAL A 40 -17.95 13.35 -12.85
C VAL A 40 -18.31 14.77 -12.40
N ALA A 41 -18.50 15.72 -13.33
CA ALA A 41 -18.96 17.06 -13.04
C ALA A 41 -20.37 17.10 -12.41
N GLY A 42 -21.25 16.18 -12.80
CA GLY A 42 -22.55 15.97 -12.18
C GLY A 42 -22.45 15.65 -10.69
N VAL A 43 -21.58 14.71 -10.31
CA VAL A 43 -21.33 14.35 -8.90
C VAL A 43 -20.71 15.52 -8.13
N ILE A 44 -19.74 16.22 -8.72
CA ILE A 44 -19.13 17.42 -8.13
C ILE A 44 -20.20 18.48 -7.84
N LYS A 45 -21.04 18.79 -8.81
CA LYS A 45 -22.11 19.76 -8.70
C LYS A 45 -23.16 19.34 -7.65
N ALA A 46 -23.52 18.06 -7.57
CA ALA A 46 -24.41 17.55 -6.54
C ALA A 46 -23.78 17.71 -5.14
N SER A 47 -22.48 17.48 -4.99
CA SER A 47 -21.75 17.70 -3.74
C SER A 47 -21.77 19.20 -3.29
N ASP A 48 -21.79 20.15 -4.23
CA ASP A 48 -21.91 21.58 -3.90
C ASP A 48 -23.25 21.90 -3.22
N GLN A 49 -24.32 21.19 -3.59
CA GLN A 49 -25.63 21.33 -2.94
C GLN A 49 -25.57 20.75 -1.52
N VAL A 50 -24.94 19.60 -1.33
CA VAL A 50 -24.72 19.00 0.01
C VAL A 50 -23.94 19.96 0.91
N LEU A 51 -22.88 20.59 0.40
CA LEU A 51 -22.01 21.49 1.16
C LEU A 51 -22.61 22.90 1.38
N SER A 52 -23.79 23.20 0.86
CA SER A 52 -24.39 24.55 0.95
C SER A 52 -24.49 25.08 2.39
N PRO A 53 -24.81 24.27 3.45
CA PRO A 53 -24.89 24.77 4.82
C PRO A 53 -23.56 25.26 5.39
N VAL A 54 -22.46 24.64 5.00
CA VAL A 54 -21.08 24.96 5.50
C VAL A 54 -20.32 25.88 4.57
N ARG A 55 -20.92 26.34 3.47
CA ARG A 55 -20.24 27.14 2.44
C ARG A 55 -19.54 28.38 2.99
N ARG A 56 -20.10 29.06 4.00
CA ARG A 56 -19.47 30.22 4.65
C ARG A 56 -18.24 29.78 5.46
N SER A 57 -18.33 28.66 6.18
CA SER A 57 -17.24 28.13 6.97
C SER A 57 -16.09 27.68 6.07
N LEU A 58 -16.37 27.10 4.92
CA LEU A 58 -15.37 26.75 3.89
C LEU A 58 -14.81 28.00 3.22
N ALA A 59 -15.61 29.02 2.95
CA ALA A 59 -15.19 30.27 2.30
C ALA A 59 -14.18 31.08 3.13
N THR A 60 -14.16 30.93 4.44
CA THR A 60 -13.13 31.54 5.31
C THR A 60 -11.79 30.79 5.26
N GLN A 61 -11.72 29.64 4.62
CA GLN A 61 -10.52 28.87 4.37
C GLN A 61 -9.99 29.23 2.98
N SER A 62 -8.78 29.72 2.85
CA SER A 62 -8.25 30.34 1.61
C SER A 62 -8.35 29.47 0.35
N VAL A 63 -8.28 28.15 0.49
CA VAL A 63 -8.30 27.20 -0.65
C VAL A 63 -9.60 26.38 -0.69
N ALA A 64 -10.17 26.03 0.44
CA ALA A 64 -11.42 25.28 0.50
C ALA A 64 -12.64 26.09 -0.01
N SER A 65 -12.48 27.40 -0.20
CA SER A 65 -13.48 28.28 -0.82
C SER A 65 -13.51 28.24 -2.34
N LEU A 66 -12.46 27.67 -2.96
CA LEU A 66 -12.48 27.50 -4.41
C LEU A 66 -13.46 26.39 -4.77
N PRO A 67 -14.38 26.62 -5.74
CA PRO A 67 -15.16 25.53 -6.27
C PRO A 67 -14.18 24.46 -6.78
N PHE A 68 -14.42 23.20 -6.43
CA PHE A 68 -13.71 22.13 -7.07
C PHE A 68 -14.34 21.91 -8.43
N GLU A 69 -13.61 22.22 -9.48
CA GLU A 69 -14.06 22.09 -10.86
C GLU A 69 -13.11 21.18 -11.62
N LEU A 70 -13.65 20.39 -12.54
CA LEU A 70 -12.82 19.70 -13.50
C LEU A 70 -12.06 20.73 -14.35
N PRO A 71 -10.81 20.45 -14.75
CA PRO A 71 -10.10 21.29 -15.70
C PRO A 71 -10.98 21.47 -16.95
N ALA A 72 -11.21 22.72 -17.37
CA ALA A 72 -11.78 22.95 -18.68
C ALA A 72 -10.80 22.43 -19.74
N ALA A 73 -11.32 21.95 -20.89
CA ALA A 73 -10.52 21.40 -21.99
C ALA A 73 -9.27 22.26 -22.29
N PRO A 74 -8.22 21.72 -22.91
CA PRO A 74 -6.79 22.10 -22.81
C PRO A 74 -6.37 23.56 -23.07
N GLU A 75 -7.30 24.45 -23.33
CA GLU A 75 -7.01 25.89 -23.53
C GLU A 75 -6.97 26.70 -22.22
N SER A 76 -7.40 26.15 -21.08
CA SER A 76 -7.34 26.85 -19.79
C SER A 76 -6.42 26.15 -18.79
N ALA A 77 -5.13 26.42 -18.90
CA ALA A 77 -4.11 26.08 -17.88
C ALA A 77 -4.35 26.77 -16.50
N ALA A 78 -5.59 27.17 -16.18
CA ALA A 78 -5.89 28.09 -15.10
C ALA A 78 -6.35 27.40 -13.79
N VAL A 79 -6.67 26.11 -13.76
CA VAL A 79 -7.37 25.53 -12.61
C VAL A 79 -6.47 24.71 -11.67
N THR A 80 -5.33 24.25 -12.12
CA THR A 80 -4.36 23.59 -11.23
C THR A 80 -3.25 24.56 -10.85
N ARG A 81 -3.58 25.59 -10.04
CA ARG A 81 -2.53 26.34 -9.33
C ARG A 81 -1.74 25.33 -8.50
N ASP A 82 -0.43 25.33 -8.68
CA ASP A 82 0.46 24.67 -7.74
C ASP A 82 0.26 25.31 -6.36
N VAL A 83 -0.58 24.68 -5.56
CA VAL A 83 -0.80 25.06 -4.17
C VAL A 83 0.17 24.26 -3.35
N ALA A 84 1.21 24.93 -2.86
CA ALA A 84 2.17 24.32 -1.96
C ALA A 84 1.64 24.31 -0.52
N GLY A 85 2.14 23.37 0.28
CA GLY A 85 1.83 23.29 1.70
C GLY A 85 0.49 22.61 2.02
N PRO A 86 -0.03 22.79 3.26
CA PRO A 86 -1.21 22.06 3.74
C PRO A 86 -2.47 22.23 2.90
N ASP A 87 -2.60 23.36 2.18
CA ASP A 87 -3.77 23.67 1.36
C ASP A 87 -3.90 22.75 0.15
N GLU A 88 -2.82 22.08 -0.24
CA GLU A 88 -2.84 21.06 -1.28
C GLU A 88 -3.82 19.92 -0.96
N ALA A 89 -3.98 19.54 0.31
CA ALA A 89 -4.91 18.50 0.73
C ALA A 89 -6.38 18.83 0.39
N ALA A 90 -6.77 20.10 0.41
CA ALA A 90 -8.13 20.52 0.05
C ALA A 90 -8.44 20.30 -1.46
N LEU A 91 -7.43 20.16 -2.29
CA LEU A 91 -7.55 19.88 -3.71
C LEU A 91 -7.27 18.42 -4.04
N SER A 92 -6.21 17.83 -3.48
CA SER A 92 -5.79 16.47 -3.81
C SER A 92 -6.76 15.42 -3.30
N VAL A 93 -7.35 15.60 -2.11
CA VAL A 93 -8.30 14.61 -1.58
C VAL A 93 -9.52 14.45 -2.51
N PRO A 94 -10.28 15.48 -2.86
CA PRO A 94 -11.36 15.33 -3.84
C PRO A 94 -10.87 15.05 -5.25
N GLY A 95 -9.70 15.56 -5.64
CA GLY A 95 -9.11 15.34 -6.96
C GLY A 95 -8.85 13.85 -7.23
N ILE A 96 -8.25 13.15 -6.28
CA ILE A 96 -8.00 11.71 -6.37
C ILE A 96 -9.32 10.93 -6.48
N VAL A 97 -10.33 11.29 -5.68
CA VAL A 97 -11.66 10.64 -5.76
C VAL A 97 -12.31 10.85 -7.13
N ALA A 98 -12.20 12.06 -7.70
CA ALA A 98 -12.71 12.35 -9.03
C ALA A 98 -12.03 11.50 -10.11
N THR A 99 -10.69 11.32 -10.04
CA THR A 99 -9.97 10.49 -10.99
C THR A 99 -10.34 9.02 -10.88
N GLN A 100 -10.54 8.51 -9.67
CA GLN A 100 -10.95 7.14 -9.40
C GLN A 100 -12.35 6.83 -9.92
N LEU A 101 -13.28 7.77 -9.70
CA LEU A 101 -14.62 7.67 -10.29
C LEU A 101 -14.57 7.67 -11.82
N GLY A 102 -13.82 8.59 -12.41
CA GLY A 102 -13.66 8.66 -13.87
C GLY A 102 -13.04 7.38 -14.45
N ALA A 103 -12.03 6.82 -13.80
CA ALA A 103 -11.44 5.54 -14.22
C ALA A 103 -12.44 4.39 -14.17
N LEU A 104 -13.30 4.33 -13.15
CA LEU A 104 -14.36 3.33 -13.03
C LEU A 104 -15.39 3.45 -14.15
N ILE A 105 -15.84 4.68 -14.44
CA ILE A 105 -16.77 4.96 -15.54
C ILE A 105 -16.16 4.50 -16.87
N ASP A 106 -14.89 4.81 -17.10
CA ASP A 106 -14.18 4.45 -18.33
C ASP A 106 -14.09 2.93 -18.53
N LEU A 107 -13.74 2.16 -17.49
CA LEU A 107 -13.76 0.69 -17.54
C LEU A 107 -15.17 0.13 -17.80
N THR A 108 -16.21 0.73 -17.22
CA THR A 108 -17.59 0.34 -17.44
C THR A 108 -17.98 0.54 -18.91
N ARG A 109 -17.60 1.67 -19.49
CA ARG A 109 -17.79 1.96 -20.93
C ARG A 109 -16.99 1.02 -21.84
N ALA A 110 -15.81 0.60 -21.40
CA ALA A 110 -14.97 -0.37 -22.10
C ALA A 110 -15.52 -1.81 -22.04
N GLY A 111 -16.63 -2.04 -21.33
CA GLY A 111 -17.36 -3.30 -21.31
C GLY A 111 -17.32 -4.06 -19.98
N LEU A 112 -16.84 -3.46 -18.89
CA LEU A 112 -16.97 -4.03 -17.56
C LEU A 112 -18.42 -3.91 -17.06
N ASN A 113 -19.12 -5.02 -16.93
CA ASN A 113 -20.44 -5.04 -16.30
C ASN A 113 -20.34 -5.23 -14.79
N ILE A 114 -19.86 -4.20 -14.12
CA ILE A 114 -19.60 -4.23 -12.68
C ILE A 114 -20.86 -4.44 -11.82
N VAL A 115 -22.04 -4.13 -12.35
CA VAL A 115 -23.31 -4.35 -11.65
C VAL A 115 -23.68 -5.84 -11.63
N ALA A 116 -23.46 -6.54 -12.73
CA ALA A 116 -23.76 -7.97 -12.84
C ALA A 116 -22.66 -8.84 -12.21
N ASN A 117 -21.41 -8.46 -12.35
CA ASN A 117 -20.27 -9.14 -11.73
C ASN A 117 -19.52 -8.17 -10.82
N GLN A 118 -19.98 -8.06 -9.57
CA GLN A 118 -19.40 -7.17 -8.58
C GLN A 118 -18.03 -7.67 -8.14
N PRO A 119 -17.09 -6.75 -7.79
CA PRO A 119 -15.82 -7.12 -7.20
C PRO A 119 -15.99 -7.97 -5.93
N THR A 120 -15.14 -8.97 -5.74
CA THR A 120 -15.12 -9.81 -4.54
C THR A 120 -14.59 -9.07 -3.31
N ALA A 121 -13.77 -8.03 -3.53
CA ALA A 121 -13.26 -7.15 -2.48
C ALA A 121 -13.00 -5.73 -3.04
N PHE A 122 -13.03 -4.77 -2.13
CA PHE A 122 -12.67 -3.37 -2.36
C PHE A 122 -11.71 -2.94 -1.27
N GLU A 123 -10.50 -2.51 -1.66
CA GLU A 123 -9.48 -2.06 -0.72
C GLU A 123 -8.99 -0.65 -1.05
N GLY A 124 -8.91 0.19 -0.04
CA GLY A 124 -8.46 1.57 -0.17
C GLY A 124 -7.14 1.81 0.57
N HIS A 125 -6.08 2.12 -0.15
CA HIS A 125 -4.84 2.56 0.47
C HIS A 125 -4.99 4.02 0.93
N SER A 126 -4.89 4.27 2.24
CA SER A 126 -5.00 5.63 2.78
C SER A 126 -6.37 6.27 2.41
N GLN A 127 -6.37 7.45 1.83
CA GLN A 127 -7.62 8.09 1.34
C GLN A 127 -8.31 7.32 0.21
N GLY A 128 -7.71 6.27 -0.35
CA GLY A 128 -8.35 5.38 -1.30
C GLY A 128 -9.66 4.75 -0.79
N VAL A 129 -9.88 4.74 0.54
CA VAL A 129 -11.18 4.35 1.14
C VAL A 129 -12.34 5.22 0.65
N LEU A 130 -12.10 6.49 0.30
CA LEU A 130 -13.09 7.35 -0.33
C LEU A 130 -13.41 6.90 -1.76
N GLY A 131 -12.39 6.43 -2.49
CA GLY A 131 -12.54 5.81 -3.80
C GLY A 131 -13.37 4.51 -3.73
N VAL A 132 -13.18 3.70 -2.69
CA VAL A 132 -14.02 2.52 -2.43
C VAL A 132 -15.48 2.93 -2.26
N GLU A 133 -15.78 3.91 -1.42
CA GLU A 133 -17.16 4.28 -1.14
C GLU A 133 -17.85 4.98 -2.32
N ILE A 134 -17.12 5.78 -3.12
CA ILE A 134 -17.72 6.36 -4.33
C ILE A 134 -17.98 5.30 -5.40
N ALA A 135 -17.11 4.29 -5.51
CA ALA A 135 -17.32 3.15 -6.39
C ALA A 135 -18.55 2.33 -5.98
N ARG A 136 -18.72 2.05 -4.70
CA ARG A 136 -19.91 1.37 -4.17
C ARG A 136 -21.20 2.15 -4.45
N ALA A 137 -21.18 3.45 -4.22
CA ALA A 137 -22.34 4.32 -4.51
C ALA A 137 -22.67 4.31 -6.01
N TRP A 138 -21.65 4.41 -6.88
CA TRP A 138 -21.81 4.36 -8.33
C TRP A 138 -22.42 3.02 -8.79
N ILE A 139 -21.88 1.89 -8.32
CA ILE A 139 -22.37 0.54 -8.64
C ILE A 139 -23.83 0.36 -8.22
N ALA A 140 -24.19 0.92 -7.05
CA ALA A 140 -25.54 0.87 -6.54
C ALA A 140 -26.52 1.84 -7.26
N GLY A 141 -26.04 2.74 -8.12
CA GLY A 141 -26.84 3.80 -8.70
C GLY A 141 -27.32 4.83 -7.68
N ASP A 142 -26.62 4.95 -6.54
CA ASP A 142 -26.97 5.89 -5.45
C ASP A 142 -26.24 7.22 -5.63
N GLU A 143 -26.84 8.08 -6.45
CA GLU A 143 -26.30 9.42 -6.74
C GLU A 143 -26.19 10.30 -5.49
N ALA A 144 -27.14 10.16 -4.55
CA ALA A 144 -27.15 10.95 -3.31
C ALA A 144 -25.96 10.55 -2.41
N ARG A 145 -25.68 9.24 -2.29
CA ARG A 145 -24.51 8.75 -1.57
C ARG A 145 -23.21 9.15 -2.28
N ALA A 146 -23.12 9.07 -3.61
CA ALA A 146 -21.96 9.52 -4.37
C ALA A 146 -21.67 11.01 -4.12
N ALA A 147 -22.69 11.86 -4.14
CA ALA A 147 -22.57 13.28 -3.82
C ALA A 147 -22.10 13.51 -2.37
N SER A 148 -22.63 12.73 -1.41
CA SER A 148 -22.24 12.82 0.00
C SER A 148 -20.78 12.38 0.23
N VAL A 149 -20.33 11.29 -0.40
CA VAL A 149 -18.94 10.82 -0.32
C VAL A 149 -17.98 11.84 -0.93
N PHE A 150 -18.33 12.42 -2.08
CA PHE A 150 -17.52 13.47 -2.68
C PHE A 150 -17.49 14.76 -1.82
N ALA A 151 -18.60 15.11 -1.20
CA ALA A 151 -18.65 16.21 -0.22
C ALA A 151 -17.75 15.92 0.99
N LEU A 152 -17.77 14.70 1.53
CA LEU A 152 -16.86 14.27 2.61
C LEU A 152 -15.39 14.37 2.19
N ALA A 153 -15.03 13.96 0.99
CA ALA A 153 -13.67 14.13 0.47
C ALA A 153 -13.21 15.60 0.55
N ARG A 154 -14.08 16.54 0.19
CA ARG A 154 -13.80 17.98 0.28
C ARG A 154 -13.69 18.46 1.73
N LEU A 155 -14.58 18.00 2.61
CA LEU A 155 -14.54 18.35 4.04
C LEU A 155 -13.27 17.82 4.71
N ILE A 156 -12.90 16.58 4.44
CA ILE A 156 -11.68 15.93 4.99
C ILE A 156 -10.45 16.71 4.56
N GLY A 157 -10.30 16.99 3.27
CA GLY A 157 -9.16 17.76 2.75
C GLY A 157 -9.09 19.18 3.36
N ALA A 158 -10.21 19.86 3.46
CA ALA A 158 -10.31 21.21 4.04
C ALA A 158 -9.99 21.23 5.54
N ALA A 159 -10.53 20.27 6.31
CA ALA A 159 -10.27 20.14 7.75
C ALA A 159 -8.79 19.83 8.02
N ALA A 160 -8.22 18.87 7.30
CA ALA A 160 -6.80 18.51 7.38
C ALA A 160 -5.89 19.71 7.11
N ALA A 161 -6.14 20.44 6.03
CA ALA A 161 -5.41 21.65 5.69
C ALA A 161 -5.53 22.73 6.80
N ARG A 162 -6.74 22.95 7.32
CA ARG A 162 -6.99 23.96 8.36
C ARG A 162 -6.24 23.67 9.65
N ILE A 163 -6.32 22.43 10.14
CA ILE A 163 -5.70 22.04 11.41
C ILE A 163 -4.18 22.07 11.28
N THR A 164 -3.63 21.53 10.19
CA THR A 164 -2.17 21.55 9.95
C THR A 164 -1.63 22.96 9.86
N ARG A 165 -2.33 23.90 9.20
CA ARG A 165 -1.91 25.31 9.16
C ARG A 165 -1.86 25.96 10.54
N ARG A 166 -2.82 25.63 11.42
CA ARG A 166 -2.85 26.18 12.79
C ARG A 166 -1.69 25.68 13.65
N ALA A 167 -1.30 24.42 13.45
CA ALA A 167 -0.19 23.79 14.16
C ALA A 167 1.19 24.23 13.63
N ARG A 168 1.25 24.86 12.45
CA ARG A 168 2.50 25.22 11.77
C ARG A 168 3.16 26.42 12.43
N ALA A 169 4.45 26.32 12.69
CA ALA A 169 5.27 27.45 13.12
C ALA A 169 5.29 28.55 12.04
N PRO A 170 5.29 29.86 12.39
CA PRO A 170 5.17 30.98 11.45
C PRO A 170 6.22 31.04 10.32
N HIS A 171 7.34 30.33 10.45
CA HIS A 171 8.45 30.35 9.47
C HIS A 171 8.83 28.94 8.99
N ALA A 172 8.04 27.92 9.26
CA ALA A 172 8.25 26.60 8.69
C ALA A 172 7.96 26.68 7.19
N GLY A 173 8.98 26.63 6.35
CA GLY A 173 8.86 26.55 4.90
C GLY A 173 7.94 25.40 4.44
N ASP A 174 7.94 24.97 3.19
CA ASP A 174 7.11 23.85 2.69
C ASP A 174 7.62 22.51 3.21
N ALA A 175 7.74 22.39 4.53
CA ALA A 175 8.17 21.17 5.19
C ALA A 175 7.09 20.10 5.11
N THR A 176 7.48 18.88 4.78
CA THR A 176 6.58 17.71 4.72
C THR A 176 6.36 17.13 6.10
N TYR A 177 5.22 16.46 6.27
CA TYR A 177 4.81 15.84 7.51
C TYR A 177 4.84 14.31 7.46
N MET A 178 5.39 13.75 6.38
CA MET A 178 5.49 12.31 6.20
C MET A 178 6.85 11.91 5.62
N VAL A 179 7.42 10.82 6.13
CA VAL A 179 8.66 10.22 5.64
C VAL A 179 8.44 8.74 5.35
N SER A 180 8.84 8.29 4.16
CA SER A 180 8.93 6.87 3.82
C SER A 180 10.22 6.30 4.39
N VAL A 181 10.12 5.15 5.06
CA VAL A 181 11.25 4.41 5.66
C VAL A 181 11.20 2.99 5.08
N ARG A 182 12.26 2.60 4.37
CA ARG A 182 12.42 1.27 3.77
C ARG A 182 13.62 0.56 4.35
N GLY A 183 13.58 -0.78 4.39
CA GLY A 183 14.65 -1.63 4.92
C GLY A 183 14.73 -1.63 6.45
N VAL A 184 13.65 -1.26 7.14
CA VAL A 184 13.55 -1.27 8.59
C VAL A 184 12.26 -2.00 8.98
N SER A 185 12.36 -3.08 9.75
CA SER A 185 11.18 -3.81 10.20
C SER A 185 10.31 -2.99 11.15
N ASP A 186 9.00 -3.25 11.16
CA ASP A 186 8.01 -2.58 12.04
C ASP A 186 8.47 -2.55 13.51
N ALA A 187 8.94 -3.70 14.02
CA ALA A 187 9.40 -3.81 15.40
C ALA A 187 10.65 -2.97 15.69
N LEU A 188 11.58 -2.83 14.74
CA LEU A 188 12.76 -1.98 14.91
C LEU A 188 12.39 -0.50 14.81
N LEU A 189 11.55 -0.15 13.86
CA LEU A 189 11.06 1.22 13.68
C LEU A 189 10.30 1.69 14.93
N GLY A 190 9.41 0.86 15.49
CA GLY A 190 8.71 1.16 16.74
C GLY A 190 9.68 1.43 17.89
N ARG A 191 10.67 0.55 18.12
CA ARG A 191 11.70 0.77 19.16
C ARG A 191 12.50 2.06 18.94
N ILE A 192 12.81 2.42 17.69
CA ILE A 192 13.51 3.68 17.41
C ILE A 192 12.61 4.86 17.76
N ILE A 193 11.35 4.84 17.36
CA ILE A 193 10.37 5.89 17.72
C ILE A 193 10.24 6.02 19.24
N ASP A 194 10.08 4.92 19.96
CA ASP A 194 9.94 4.88 21.42
C ASP A 194 11.20 5.41 22.15
N SER A 195 12.37 5.33 21.51
CA SER A 195 13.63 5.84 22.07
C SER A 195 13.81 7.35 21.91
N LEU A 196 13.00 8.00 21.11
CA LEU A 196 13.06 9.44 20.90
C LEU A 196 12.43 10.21 22.07
N PRO A 197 12.85 11.46 22.31
CA PRO A 197 12.20 12.29 23.32
C PRO A 197 10.70 12.43 23.06
N SER A 198 9.92 12.31 24.13
CA SER A 198 8.47 12.51 24.04
C SER A 198 8.13 13.95 23.67
N THR A 199 7.33 14.12 22.63
CA THR A 199 6.82 15.43 22.18
C THR A 199 5.32 15.53 22.42
N SER A 200 4.74 16.73 22.27
CA SER A 200 3.30 16.94 22.38
C SER A 200 2.52 16.22 21.27
N HIS A 201 3.21 15.89 20.17
CA HIS A 201 2.65 15.22 19.01
C HIS A 201 3.54 14.02 18.64
N PRO A 202 3.27 12.83 19.18
CA PRO A 202 4.11 11.67 18.94
C PRO A 202 4.11 11.29 17.46
N LEU A 203 5.27 10.76 17.00
CA LEU A 203 5.38 10.15 15.69
C LEU A 203 4.43 8.96 15.59
N SER A 204 3.82 8.79 14.44
CA SER A 204 2.91 7.67 14.15
C SER A 204 3.41 6.89 12.94
N ILE A 205 3.47 5.56 13.04
CA ILE A 205 3.60 4.70 11.85
C ILE A 205 2.24 4.76 11.13
N ALA A 206 2.15 5.69 10.19
CA ALA A 206 0.92 6.00 9.46
C ALA A 206 0.52 4.90 8.48
N LEU A 207 1.50 4.39 7.72
CA LEU A 207 1.26 3.35 6.73
C LEU A 207 2.28 2.22 6.91
N ARG A 208 1.79 1.00 6.95
CA ARG A 208 2.55 -0.23 6.76
C ARG A 208 2.28 -0.71 5.34
N ASN A 209 3.26 -0.52 4.46
CA ASN A 209 3.13 -0.86 3.05
C ASN A 209 3.67 -2.26 2.73
N ASP A 210 4.61 -2.75 3.56
CA ASP A 210 5.21 -4.06 3.49
C ASP A 210 5.83 -4.40 4.86
N THR A 211 6.50 -5.53 4.98
CA THR A 211 7.19 -6.01 6.20
C THR A 211 8.30 -5.07 6.68
N ASP A 212 8.91 -4.32 5.77
CA ASP A 212 10.03 -3.40 6.02
C ASP A 212 9.89 -2.03 5.33
N THR A 213 8.70 -1.73 4.84
CA THR A 213 8.40 -0.47 4.13
C THR A 213 7.24 0.24 4.83
N HIS A 214 7.54 1.37 5.44
CA HIS A 214 6.60 2.13 6.25
C HIS A 214 6.58 3.60 5.86
N VAL A 215 5.51 4.30 6.26
CA VAL A 215 5.49 5.76 6.26
C VAL A 215 5.20 6.24 7.67
N VAL A 216 6.01 7.17 8.14
CA VAL A 216 5.83 7.79 9.46
C VAL A 216 5.33 9.21 9.29
N SER A 217 4.27 9.55 10.03
CA SER A 217 3.73 10.90 10.13
C SER A 217 4.18 11.56 11.42
N GLY A 218 4.44 12.88 11.35
CA GLY A 218 4.80 13.67 12.51
C GLY A 218 5.19 15.10 12.18
N ALA A 219 5.57 15.87 13.21
CA ALA A 219 6.10 17.19 12.99
C ALA A 219 7.46 17.13 12.26
N PRO A 220 7.78 18.09 11.38
CA PRO A 220 9.00 18.03 10.56
C PRO A 220 10.30 17.85 11.36
N ASN A 221 10.44 18.51 12.52
CA ASN A 221 11.63 18.37 13.37
C ASN A 221 11.73 16.98 14.02
N ASP A 222 10.58 16.38 14.37
CA ASP A 222 10.55 15.04 14.95
C ASP A 222 10.86 13.99 13.89
N LEU A 223 10.39 14.18 12.65
CA LEU A 223 10.77 13.35 11.51
C LEU A 223 12.27 13.44 11.20
N ALA A 224 12.86 14.63 11.26
CA ALA A 224 14.30 14.79 11.09
C ALA A 224 15.09 14.05 12.20
N SER A 225 14.60 14.10 13.44
CA SER A 225 15.17 13.37 14.58
C SER A 225 15.07 11.85 14.39
N LEU A 226 13.95 11.38 13.84
CA LEU A 226 13.73 9.97 13.48
C LEU A 226 14.72 9.50 12.42
N VAL A 227 14.86 10.24 11.32
CA VAL A 227 15.79 9.91 10.24
C VAL A 227 17.22 9.79 10.77
N ALA A 228 17.67 10.79 11.55
CA ALA A 228 18.98 10.73 12.19
C ALA A 228 19.14 9.55 13.17
N ALA A 229 18.07 9.12 13.86
CA ALA A 229 18.12 7.95 14.74
C ALA A 229 18.22 6.64 13.94
N ILE A 230 17.51 6.53 12.82
CA ILE A 230 17.59 5.38 11.91
C ILE A 230 18.99 5.26 11.32
N GLU A 231 19.59 6.37 10.88
CA GLU A 231 20.95 6.39 10.35
C GLU A 231 21.99 5.94 11.40
N ARG A 232 21.85 6.42 12.65
CA ARG A 232 22.71 5.95 13.77
C ARG A 232 22.54 4.48 14.05
N ALA A 233 21.30 3.96 14.01
CA ALA A 233 21.03 2.54 14.20
C ALA A 233 21.69 1.69 13.08
N ALA A 234 21.59 2.14 11.83
CA ALA A 234 22.24 1.49 10.68
C ALA A 234 23.78 1.50 10.78
N ALA A 235 24.37 2.64 11.18
CA ALA A 235 25.81 2.74 11.37
C ALA A 235 26.31 1.80 12.47
N LYS A 236 25.58 1.70 13.59
CA LYS A 236 25.90 0.76 14.69
C LYS A 236 25.78 -0.69 14.23
N ASP A 237 24.73 -1.02 13.50
CA ASP A 237 24.49 -2.35 12.97
C ASP A 237 25.57 -2.77 11.97
N LYS A 238 25.97 -1.86 11.09
CA LYS A 238 27.07 -2.07 10.15
C LYS A 238 28.41 -2.29 10.87
N ALA A 239 28.71 -1.52 11.90
CA ALA A 239 29.93 -1.69 12.69
C ALA A 239 29.99 -3.07 13.36
N ALA A 240 28.87 -3.53 13.95
CA ALA A 240 28.78 -4.87 14.55
C ALA A 240 28.92 -5.99 13.50
N HIS A 241 28.36 -5.80 12.31
CA HIS A 241 28.55 -6.73 11.19
C HIS A 241 30.00 -6.79 10.73
N ASP A 242 30.65 -5.63 10.55
CA ASP A 242 32.04 -5.53 10.10
C ASP A 242 33.02 -6.12 11.15
N ALA A 243 32.67 -6.03 12.45
CA ALA A 243 33.40 -6.65 13.55
C ALA A 243 33.11 -8.17 13.71
N HIS A 244 32.28 -8.76 12.85
CA HIS A 244 31.84 -10.16 12.97
C HIS A 244 31.10 -10.49 14.28
N GLU A 245 30.54 -9.49 14.95
CA GLU A 245 29.75 -9.66 16.17
C GLU A 245 28.34 -10.16 15.89
N ARG A 246 27.88 -10.03 14.65
CA ARG A 246 26.63 -10.59 14.16
C ARG A 246 26.73 -11.06 12.71
N GLY A 247 25.90 -12.06 12.35
CA GLY A 247 25.72 -12.53 10.97
C GLY A 247 24.60 -11.80 10.22
N GLY A 248 24.36 -12.22 9.00
CA GLY A 248 23.32 -11.66 8.11
C GLY A 248 23.79 -10.42 7.35
N ARG A 249 22.86 -9.77 6.65
CA ARG A 249 23.15 -8.52 5.93
C ARG A 249 23.07 -7.32 6.88
N PRO A 250 23.92 -6.30 6.70
CA PRO A 250 23.79 -5.07 7.47
C PRO A 250 22.51 -4.33 7.11
N LEU A 251 21.99 -3.56 8.07
CA LEU A 251 20.83 -2.70 7.89
C LEU A 251 21.16 -1.59 6.90
N THR A 252 20.37 -1.48 5.83
CA THR A 252 20.54 -0.46 4.77
C THR A 252 19.24 0.31 4.57
N PRO A 253 18.87 1.20 5.54
CA PRO A 253 17.63 1.94 5.46
C PRO A 253 17.67 3.00 4.36
N VAL A 254 16.51 3.25 3.75
CA VAL A 254 16.29 4.39 2.87
C VAL A 254 15.15 5.22 3.43
N CYS A 255 15.44 6.47 3.75
CA CYS A 255 14.46 7.46 4.23
C CYS A 255 14.22 8.51 3.15
N GLU A 256 12.96 8.75 2.78
CA GLU A 256 12.57 9.69 1.75
C GLU A 256 11.39 10.54 2.23
N TYR A 257 11.55 11.86 2.25
CA TYR A 257 10.47 12.78 2.59
C TYR A 257 9.45 12.83 1.46
N LEU A 258 8.19 12.54 1.79
CA LEU A 258 7.10 12.55 0.80
C LEU A 258 6.58 13.97 0.60
N PRO A 259 6.16 14.36 -0.62
CA PRO A 259 5.55 15.67 -0.87
C PRO A 259 4.11 15.72 -0.34
N VAL A 260 3.94 15.42 0.95
CA VAL A 260 2.68 15.42 1.68
C VAL A 260 2.79 16.38 2.85
N TYR A 261 2.02 17.44 2.81
CA TYR A 261 2.12 18.58 3.72
C TYR A 261 1.16 18.51 4.90
N VAL A 262 0.52 17.38 5.10
CA VAL A 262 -0.44 17.09 6.18
C VAL A 262 -0.04 15.79 6.85
N PRO A 263 -0.06 15.71 8.20
CA PRO A 263 0.28 14.50 8.95
C PRO A 263 -0.89 13.50 8.96
N PHE A 264 -1.27 12.95 7.78
CA PHE A 264 -2.33 11.96 7.69
C PHE A 264 -2.05 10.73 8.54
N HIS A 265 -3.10 10.03 8.97
CA HIS A 265 -3.04 8.82 9.81
C HIS A 265 -2.31 9.04 11.14
N SER A 266 -2.51 10.22 11.72
CA SER A 266 -1.82 10.62 12.95
C SER A 266 -2.78 11.26 13.94
N PRO A 267 -2.55 11.10 15.26
CA PRO A 267 -3.30 11.82 16.31
C PRO A 267 -3.26 13.34 16.17
N MET A 268 -2.29 13.90 15.43
CA MET A 268 -2.23 15.34 15.13
C MET A 268 -3.47 15.85 14.39
N LEU A 269 -4.26 14.99 13.76
CA LEU A 269 -5.47 15.35 13.03
C LEU A 269 -6.77 15.02 13.77
N THR A 270 -6.71 14.72 15.09
CA THR A 270 -7.93 14.46 15.89
C THR A 270 -8.92 15.64 15.83
N ASP A 271 -8.41 16.88 15.91
CA ASP A 271 -9.25 18.07 15.78
C ASP A 271 -9.82 18.24 14.35
N ALA A 272 -9.12 17.74 13.35
CA ALA A 272 -9.62 17.73 11.97
C ALA A 272 -10.79 16.74 11.82
N LEU A 273 -10.70 15.56 12.45
CA LEU A 273 -11.80 14.60 12.49
C LEU A 273 -13.04 15.18 13.16
N ALA A 274 -12.88 15.80 14.33
CA ALA A 274 -13.99 16.46 15.02
C ALA A 274 -14.63 17.56 14.15
N LEU A 275 -13.84 18.30 13.38
CA LEU A 275 -14.32 19.32 12.48
C LEU A 275 -15.08 18.73 11.27
N VAL A 276 -14.64 17.57 10.75
CA VAL A 276 -15.37 16.83 9.70
C VAL A 276 -16.72 16.37 10.24
N ASP A 277 -16.78 15.80 11.45
CA ASP A 277 -18.03 15.35 12.08
C ASP A 277 -19.02 16.53 12.25
N GLU A 278 -18.53 17.68 12.73
CA GLU A 278 -19.33 18.89 12.89
C GLU A 278 -19.90 19.38 11.54
N TRP A 279 -19.07 19.49 10.52
CA TRP A 279 -19.50 19.98 9.21
C TRP A 279 -20.41 18.99 8.48
N ALA A 280 -20.13 17.69 8.59
CA ALA A 280 -20.96 16.64 8.01
C ALA A 280 -22.37 16.65 8.62
N ALA A 281 -22.49 16.84 9.95
CA ALA A 281 -23.77 16.95 10.63
C ALA A 281 -24.56 18.17 10.13
N GLN A 282 -23.90 19.34 9.94
CA GLN A 282 -24.54 20.53 9.38
C GLN A 282 -25.02 20.31 7.93
N CYS A 283 -24.34 19.44 7.17
CA CYS A 283 -24.71 19.07 5.80
C CYS A 283 -25.76 17.95 5.72
N GLY A 284 -26.17 17.36 6.85
CA GLY A 284 -27.10 16.24 6.88
C GLY A 284 -26.49 14.93 6.31
N ILE A 285 -25.16 14.82 6.30
CA ILE A 285 -24.48 13.59 5.91
C ILE A 285 -24.57 12.59 7.07
N ASP A 286 -24.72 11.31 6.74
CA ASP A 286 -24.76 10.23 7.73
C ASP A 286 -23.55 10.27 8.65
N ALA A 287 -23.78 10.25 9.96
CA ALA A 287 -22.76 10.47 10.98
C ALA A 287 -21.76 9.31 11.05
N GLU A 288 -22.21 8.07 10.88
CA GLU A 288 -21.35 6.90 10.90
C GLU A 288 -20.44 6.87 9.66
N LEU A 289 -21.00 7.16 8.49
CA LEU A 289 -20.24 7.30 7.26
C LEU A 289 -19.18 8.40 7.38
N ALA A 290 -19.55 9.57 7.87
CA ALA A 290 -18.65 10.71 8.01
C ALA A 290 -17.50 10.43 8.96
N HIS A 291 -17.81 9.90 10.14
CA HIS A 291 -16.81 9.57 11.16
C HIS A 291 -15.89 8.46 10.70
N SER A 292 -16.43 7.36 10.14
CA SER A 292 -15.61 6.22 9.70
C SER A 292 -14.65 6.60 8.60
N LEU A 293 -15.10 7.31 7.56
CA LEU A 293 -14.23 7.76 6.47
C LEU A 293 -13.25 8.85 6.93
N GLY A 294 -13.72 9.78 7.75
CA GLY A 294 -12.87 10.80 8.37
C GLY A 294 -11.75 10.18 9.20
N ALA A 295 -12.07 9.26 10.09
CA ALA A 295 -11.09 8.54 10.91
C ALA A 295 -10.11 7.73 10.06
N ALA A 296 -10.60 6.99 9.07
CA ALA A 296 -9.76 6.16 8.20
C ALA A 296 -8.71 6.98 7.44
N VAL A 297 -9.02 8.21 7.03
CA VAL A 297 -8.10 9.10 6.32
C VAL A 297 -7.21 9.91 7.27
N LEU A 298 -7.77 10.41 8.37
CA LEU A 298 -7.08 11.41 9.20
C LEU A 298 -6.25 10.78 10.32
N THR A 299 -6.77 9.75 11.00
CA THR A 299 -6.20 9.31 12.29
C THR A 299 -5.86 7.84 12.37
N THR A 300 -6.50 6.97 11.58
CA THR A 300 -6.30 5.52 11.65
C THR A 300 -5.13 5.08 10.79
N PRO A 301 -4.13 4.37 11.34
CA PRO A 301 -3.05 3.78 10.54
C PRO A 301 -3.55 2.77 9.50
N VAL A 302 -2.82 2.65 8.40
CA VAL A 302 -3.11 1.70 7.32
C VAL A 302 -2.21 0.47 7.43
N ASP A 303 -2.80 -0.71 7.26
CA ASP A 303 -2.10 -1.99 7.13
C ASP A 303 -2.39 -2.59 5.75
N TRP A 304 -1.63 -2.14 4.74
CA TRP A 304 -1.82 -2.57 3.37
C TRP A 304 -1.60 -4.07 3.15
N PRO A 305 -0.57 -4.72 3.75
CA PRO A 305 -0.41 -6.17 3.65
C PRO A 305 -1.64 -6.96 4.10
N SER A 306 -2.29 -6.55 5.19
CA SER A 306 -3.50 -7.23 5.68
C SER A 306 -4.69 -7.01 4.73
N GLN A 307 -4.87 -5.82 4.18
CA GLN A 307 -5.91 -5.50 3.21
C GLN A 307 -5.73 -6.33 1.92
N ILE A 308 -4.52 -6.36 1.36
CA ILE A 308 -4.25 -7.11 0.13
C ILE A 308 -4.36 -8.63 0.35
N ARG A 309 -3.98 -9.12 1.52
CA ARG A 309 -4.21 -10.53 1.86
C ARG A 309 -5.71 -10.85 1.87
N ALA A 310 -6.53 -10.01 2.48
CA ALA A 310 -7.99 -10.19 2.48
C ALA A 310 -8.57 -10.15 1.05
N ALA A 311 -8.09 -9.25 0.20
CA ALA A 311 -8.48 -9.20 -1.21
C ALA A 311 -8.09 -10.47 -1.97
N ALA A 312 -6.89 -11.02 -1.76
CA ALA A 312 -6.46 -12.28 -2.37
C ALA A 312 -7.29 -13.47 -1.85
N GLU A 313 -7.57 -13.51 -0.54
CA GLU A 313 -8.38 -14.57 0.10
C GLU A 313 -9.87 -14.49 -0.27
N SER A 314 -10.36 -13.37 -0.82
CA SER A 314 -11.74 -13.23 -1.32
C SER A 314 -12.05 -14.09 -2.55
N GLY A 315 -11.04 -14.77 -3.11
CA GLY A 315 -11.16 -15.58 -4.31
C GLY A 315 -10.95 -14.79 -5.61
N ALA A 316 -10.45 -13.56 -5.53
CA ALA A 316 -10.12 -12.77 -6.70
C ALA A 316 -9.00 -13.44 -7.53
N THR A 317 -9.18 -13.54 -8.83
CA THR A 317 -8.13 -13.91 -9.79
C THR A 317 -7.27 -12.70 -10.15
N TRP A 318 -7.86 -11.52 -10.14
CA TRP A 318 -7.25 -10.25 -10.48
C TRP A 318 -7.51 -9.18 -9.45
N ILE A 319 -6.52 -8.36 -9.18
CA ILE A 319 -6.67 -7.07 -8.48
C ILE A 319 -6.49 -5.98 -9.52
N ILE A 320 -7.53 -5.17 -9.71
CA ILE A 320 -7.52 -4.04 -10.64
C ILE A 320 -7.26 -2.78 -9.82
N ASP A 321 -6.14 -2.13 -10.07
CA ASP A 321 -5.76 -0.91 -9.36
C ASP A 321 -6.29 0.33 -10.10
N MET A 322 -7.19 1.03 -9.44
CA MET A 322 -7.87 2.22 -9.98
C MET A 322 -7.02 3.50 -9.91
N GLY A 323 -5.81 3.42 -9.37
CA GLY A 323 -4.87 4.53 -9.28
C GLY A 323 -5.36 5.72 -8.45
N PRO A 324 -4.95 6.95 -8.80
CA PRO A 324 -4.10 7.33 -9.95
C PRO A 324 -2.64 6.91 -9.80
N GLY A 325 -1.97 6.68 -10.92
CA GLY A 325 -0.58 6.25 -10.96
C GLY A 325 -0.37 4.75 -10.70
N THR A 326 0.86 4.34 -10.38
CA THR A 326 1.26 2.92 -10.29
C THR A 326 1.93 2.54 -8.96
N THR A 327 1.90 3.41 -7.97
CA THR A 327 2.57 3.16 -6.68
C THR A 327 1.93 1.98 -5.95
N THR A 328 0.61 1.97 -5.84
CA THR A 328 -0.16 0.88 -5.23
C THR A 328 -0.05 -0.41 -6.03
N VAL A 329 0.00 -0.35 -7.36
CA VAL A 329 0.25 -1.52 -8.24
C VAL A 329 1.52 -2.26 -7.82
N ARG A 330 2.64 -1.53 -7.67
CA ARG A 330 3.93 -2.15 -7.32
C ARG A 330 3.93 -2.77 -5.93
N MET A 331 3.33 -2.08 -4.94
CA MET A 331 3.19 -2.59 -3.58
C MET A 331 2.30 -3.84 -3.55
N THR A 332 1.15 -3.79 -4.22
CA THR A 332 0.21 -4.90 -4.31
C THR A 332 0.83 -6.11 -5.01
N HIS A 333 1.55 -5.90 -6.12
CA HIS A 333 2.22 -6.98 -6.85
C HIS A 333 3.20 -7.75 -5.97
N ALA A 334 4.01 -7.05 -5.17
CA ALA A 334 4.95 -7.69 -4.23
C ALA A 334 4.22 -8.52 -3.15
N LEU A 335 3.07 -8.04 -2.68
CA LEU A 335 2.29 -8.70 -1.62
C LEU A 335 1.52 -9.94 -2.10
N VAL A 336 1.13 -10.00 -3.37
CA VAL A 336 0.41 -11.16 -3.95
C VAL A 336 1.33 -12.13 -4.67
N GLU A 337 2.62 -11.91 -4.67
CA GLU A 337 3.57 -12.82 -5.31
C GLU A 337 3.43 -14.24 -4.77
N GLY A 338 3.28 -15.22 -5.66
CA GLY A 338 3.10 -16.62 -5.30
C GLY A 338 1.67 -17.03 -4.86
N THR A 339 0.70 -16.13 -4.90
CA THR A 339 -0.71 -16.43 -4.53
C THR A 339 -1.58 -16.85 -5.71
N GLY A 340 -1.11 -16.69 -6.95
CA GLY A 340 -1.89 -16.90 -8.15
C GLY A 340 -2.73 -15.68 -8.57
N VAL A 341 -2.74 -14.62 -7.78
CA VAL A 341 -3.49 -13.39 -8.09
C VAL A 341 -2.65 -12.47 -8.96
N GLY A 342 -3.20 -12.04 -10.10
CA GLY A 342 -2.58 -11.04 -10.96
C GLY A 342 -2.98 -9.61 -10.57
N VAL A 343 -2.11 -8.63 -10.86
CA VAL A 343 -2.37 -7.21 -10.61
C VAL A 343 -2.36 -6.44 -11.91
N VAL A 344 -3.41 -5.67 -12.16
CA VAL A 344 -3.61 -4.93 -13.41
C VAL A 344 -3.79 -3.44 -13.10
N PRO A 345 -2.94 -2.56 -13.64
CA PRO A 345 -3.15 -1.13 -13.52
C PRO A 345 -4.33 -0.68 -14.37
N ALA A 346 -5.13 0.23 -13.83
CA ALA A 346 -6.19 0.95 -14.51
C ALA A 346 -6.18 2.46 -14.18
N GLY A 347 -5.13 2.92 -13.51
CA GLY A 347 -5.02 4.30 -13.01
C GLY A 347 -4.76 5.35 -14.08
N THR A 348 -4.29 4.98 -15.28
CA THR A 348 -4.08 5.89 -16.42
C THR A 348 -4.98 5.54 -17.59
N ALA A 349 -5.28 6.50 -18.46
CA ALA A 349 -6.03 6.24 -19.68
C ALA A 349 -5.34 5.17 -20.55
N SER A 350 -4.02 5.24 -20.67
CA SER A 350 -3.23 4.26 -21.44
C SER A 350 -3.37 2.83 -20.89
N ASP A 351 -3.41 2.65 -19.55
CA ASP A 351 -3.59 1.34 -18.95
C ASP A 351 -4.99 0.78 -19.25
N ARG A 352 -6.01 1.63 -19.15
CA ARG A 352 -7.40 1.25 -19.45
C ARG A 352 -7.61 0.94 -20.93
N ASP A 353 -7.06 1.75 -21.83
CA ASP A 353 -7.07 1.49 -23.27
C ASP A 353 -6.43 0.15 -23.62
N LYS A 354 -5.30 -0.15 -22.99
CA LYS A 354 -4.59 -1.41 -23.14
C LYS A 354 -5.45 -2.58 -22.67
N ALA A 355 -6.06 -2.47 -21.50
CA ALA A 355 -6.95 -3.49 -20.95
C ALA A 355 -8.24 -3.68 -21.80
N ALA A 356 -8.69 -2.62 -22.47
CA ALA A 356 -9.82 -2.65 -23.40
C ALA A 356 -9.46 -3.20 -24.80
N THR A 357 -8.16 -3.32 -25.15
CA THR A 357 -7.71 -3.77 -26.45
C THR A 357 -8.00 -5.26 -26.66
N PRO A 358 -8.71 -5.66 -27.73
CA PRO A 358 -8.94 -7.06 -28.02
C PRO A 358 -7.65 -7.86 -28.21
N GLY A 359 -7.56 -9.03 -27.56
CA GLY A 359 -6.41 -9.94 -27.65
C GLY A 359 -5.24 -9.58 -26.72
N TRP A 360 -5.27 -8.45 -26.03
CA TRP A 360 -4.34 -8.20 -24.93
C TRP A 360 -4.77 -8.93 -23.67
N ALA A 361 -3.81 -9.52 -22.96
CA ALA A 361 -4.02 -10.12 -21.65
C ALA A 361 -2.85 -9.73 -20.72
N PRO A 362 -3.12 -9.44 -19.45
CA PRO A 362 -2.07 -9.24 -18.46
C PRO A 362 -1.36 -10.56 -18.14
N GLU A 363 -0.18 -10.46 -17.56
CA GLU A 363 0.50 -11.64 -17.03
C GLU A 363 -0.27 -12.18 -15.81
N PRO A 364 -0.61 -13.49 -15.81
CA PRO A 364 -1.29 -14.08 -14.66
C PRO A 364 -0.37 -14.12 -13.45
N GLY A 365 -0.95 -14.06 -12.26
CA GLY A 365 -0.22 -14.24 -11.02
C GLY A 365 0.42 -15.64 -10.96
N THR A 366 1.65 -15.70 -10.48
CA THR A 366 2.32 -16.99 -10.23
C THR A 366 1.74 -17.62 -8.96
N ASP A 367 1.30 -18.86 -9.05
CA ASP A 367 0.80 -19.62 -7.89
C ASP A 367 1.90 -20.56 -7.36
N TRP A 368 2.35 -20.32 -6.14
CA TRP A 368 3.28 -21.19 -5.42
C TRP A 368 2.60 -21.96 -4.28
N SER A 369 1.29 -21.91 -4.17
CA SER A 369 0.54 -22.55 -3.06
C SER A 369 0.84 -24.05 -2.96
N TYR A 370 1.00 -24.72 -4.11
CA TYR A 370 1.34 -26.14 -4.18
C TYR A 370 2.76 -26.47 -3.71
N LEU A 371 3.65 -25.46 -3.63
CA LEU A 371 5.01 -25.59 -3.10
C LEU A 371 5.09 -25.21 -1.60
N ARG A 372 4.03 -24.67 -1.04
CA ARG A 372 4.03 -24.19 0.34
C ARG A 372 4.29 -25.33 1.31
N PRO A 373 5.31 -25.22 2.19
CA PRO A 373 5.53 -26.19 3.26
C PRO A 373 4.34 -26.23 4.21
N SER A 374 3.98 -27.41 4.69
CA SER A 374 3.00 -27.58 5.76
C SER A 374 3.58 -28.41 6.90
N LEU A 375 3.01 -28.26 8.11
CA LEU A 375 3.32 -29.12 9.25
C LEU A 375 2.32 -30.27 9.27
N VAL A 376 2.82 -31.49 9.29
CA VAL A 376 2.02 -32.71 9.37
C VAL A 376 2.42 -33.50 10.61
N THR A 377 1.46 -33.89 11.43
CA THR A 377 1.70 -34.81 12.55
C THR A 377 1.51 -36.24 12.07
N LEU A 378 2.59 -37.03 12.16
CA LEU A 378 2.60 -38.43 11.82
C LEU A 378 1.85 -39.30 12.87
N PRO A 379 1.46 -40.55 12.56
CA PRO A 379 0.78 -41.42 13.47
C PRO A 379 1.55 -41.70 14.77
N ASP A 380 2.88 -41.58 14.77
CA ASP A 380 3.75 -41.70 15.95
C ASP A 380 3.80 -40.44 16.83
N GLY A 381 3.03 -39.38 16.45
CA GLY A 381 2.97 -38.12 17.16
C GLY A 381 4.09 -37.11 16.78
N LYS A 382 5.01 -37.48 15.91
CA LYS A 382 6.08 -36.59 15.43
C LYS A 382 5.54 -35.60 14.40
N THR A 383 5.80 -34.32 14.62
CA THR A 383 5.50 -33.27 13.63
C THR A 383 6.66 -33.09 12.69
N VAL A 384 6.38 -33.14 11.39
CA VAL A 384 7.37 -33.00 10.30
C VAL A 384 6.94 -31.89 9.35
N VAL A 385 7.93 -31.32 8.65
CA VAL A 385 7.70 -30.39 7.54
C VAL A 385 7.41 -31.21 6.29
N ASP A 386 6.18 -31.08 5.78
CA ASP A 386 5.75 -31.72 4.54
C ASP A 386 5.94 -30.79 3.34
N THR A 387 6.65 -31.27 2.33
CA THR A 387 6.90 -30.60 1.04
C THR A 387 6.89 -31.64 -0.07
N ALA A 388 6.83 -31.19 -1.34
CA ALA A 388 7.03 -32.08 -2.48
C ALA A 388 8.37 -32.82 -2.40
N PHE A 389 9.42 -32.15 -1.91
CA PHE A 389 10.76 -32.73 -1.74
C PHE A 389 10.78 -33.78 -0.63
N SER A 390 10.18 -33.52 0.54
CA SER A 390 10.12 -34.50 1.63
C SER A 390 9.29 -35.73 1.25
N ARG A 391 8.19 -35.57 0.52
CA ARG A 391 7.39 -36.68 -0.01
C ARG A 391 8.15 -37.54 -1.04
N LEU A 392 8.92 -36.89 -1.92
CA LEU A 392 9.73 -37.56 -2.93
C LEU A 392 10.89 -38.34 -2.32
N THR A 393 11.54 -37.80 -1.30
CA THR A 393 12.81 -38.33 -0.74
C THR A 393 12.64 -39.14 0.52
N GLY A 394 11.49 -39.05 1.19
CA GLY A 394 11.24 -39.66 2.49
C GLY A 394 12.03 -39.05 3.65
N ARG A 395 12.65 -37.87 3.44
CA ARG A 395 13.47 -37.18 4.44
C ARG A 395 12.98 -35.75 4.68
N SER A 396 13.38 -35.17 5.81
CA SER A 396 13.16 -33.76 6.10
C SER A 396 13.68 -32.88 4.94
N PRO A 397 12.96 -31.79 4.56
CA PRO A 397 13.44 -30.86 3.54
C PRO A 397 14.57 -29.94 4.03
N VAL A 398 15.00 -30.10 5.27
CA VAL A 398 16.14 -29.37 5.84
C VAL A 398 17.43 -30.02 5.40
N LEU A 399 18.34 -29.23 4.86
CA LEU A 399 19.62 -29.67 4.33
C LEU A 399 20.78 -29.04 5.12
N LEU A 400 21.70 -29.86 5.59
CA LEU A 400 23.03 -29.41 6.00
C LEU A 400 23.87 -29.20 4.71
N ALA A 401 24.04 -27.96 4.29
CA ALA A 401 24.76 -27.63 3.07
C ALA A 401 26.25 -27.90 3.16
N GLY A 402 26.89 -28.18 2.02
CA GLY A 402 28.34 -28.31 1.91
C GLY A 402 29.04 -26.98 2.18
N MET A 403 29.70 -26.83 3.31
CA MET A 403 30.39 -25.62 3.77
C MET A 403 31.83 -25.95 4.19
N THR A 404 32.82 -25.43 3.49
CA THR A 404 34.22 -25.50 3.90
C THR A 404 34.53 -24.41 4.93
N PRO A 405 35.16 -24.72 6.08
CA PRO A 405 35.72 -26.03 6.48
C PRO A 405 34.73 -26.94 7.27
N THR A 406 33.53 -26.50 7.58
CA THR A 406 32.66 -27.13 8.60
C THR A 406 32.18 -28.53 8.21
N THR A 407 31.68 -28.71 6.97
CA THR A 407 31.13 -29.99 6.48
C THR A 407 32.10 -30.80 5.66
N VAL A 408 33.40 -30.56 5.84
CA VAL A 408 34.47 -31.42 5.33
C VAL A 408 34.59 -32.68 6.18
N ASP A 409 34.31 -32.55 7.48
CA ASP A 409 34.36 -33.63 8.45
C ASP A 409 33.20 -34.61 8.24
N PRO A 410 33.48 -35.91 8.02
CA PRO A 410 32.46 -36.93 7.81
C PRO A 410 31.54 -37.14 9.03
N GLU A 411 31.99 -36.86 10.26
CA GLU A 411 31.18 -37.08 11.46
C GLU A 411 29.96 -36.18 11.51
N ILE A 412 30.10 -34.88 11.21
CA ILE A 412 28.96 -33.94 11.21
C ILE A 412 27.98 -34.25 10.08
N VAL A 413 28.49 -34.68 8.92
CA VAL A 413 27.66 -35.05 7.77
C VAL A 413 26.85 -36.32 8.09
N ALA A 414 27.51 -37.34 8.65
CA ALA A 414 26.88 -38.58 9.07
C ALA A 414 25.83 -38.33 10.18
N ALA A 415 26.17 -37.51 11.19
CA ALA A 415 25.25 -37.19 12.27
C ALA A 415 23.94 -36.53 11.75
N ALA A 416 24.04 -35.59 10.80
CA ALA A 416 22.87 -34.98 10.18
C ALA A 416 22.07 -35.99 9.34
N ALA A 417 22.74 -36.86 8.56
CA ALA A 417 22.08 -37.86 7.76
C ALA A 417 21.36 -38.92 8.62
N ASN A 418 21.97 -39.36 9.73
CA ASN A 418 21.41 -40.31 10.69
C ASN A 418 20.23 -39.70 11.48
N ALA A 419 20.24 -38.38 11.67
CA ALA A 419 19.11 -37.67 12.26
C ALA A 419 17.90 -37.46 11.29
N GLY A 420 17.98 -37.97 10.05
CA GLY A 420 16.89 -37.91 9.08
C GLY A 420 16.91 -36.69 8.18
N PHE A 421 17.97 -35.90 8.20
CA PHE A 421 18.15 -34.74 7.33
C PHE A 421 18.96 -35.10 6.06
N TRP A 422 18.93 -34.24 5.08
CA TRP A 422 19.89 -34.26 4.00
C TRP A 422 21.18 -33.61 4.47
N ALA A 423 22.32 -34.15 4.00
CA ALA A 423 23.64 -33.63 4.34
C ALA A 423 24.57 -33.71 3.12
N GLU A 424 25.37 -32.69 2.94
CA GLU A 424 26.35 -32.61 1.87
C GLU A 424 27.75 -32.46 2.45
N MET A 425 28.65 -33.31 1.97
CA MET A 425 30.08 -33.20 2.31
C MET A 425 30.74 -32.15 1.39
N ALA A 426 31.36 -31.13 1.99
CA ALA A 426 31.93 -30.02 1.23
C ALA A 426 33.08 -30.45 0.31
N GLY A 427 32.90 -30.19 -1.00
CA GLY A 427 33.92 -30.53 -2.00
C GLY A 427 35.22 -29.71 -1.87
N GLY A 428 35.13 -28.46 -1.35
CA GLY A 428 36.32 -27.60 -1.17
C GLY A 428 37.35 -28.09 -0.15
N GLY A 429 36.99 -29.06 0.69
CA GLY A 429 37.92 -29.74 1.60
C GLY A 429 38.55 -31.03 1.04
N GLN A 430 38.08 -31.49 -0.11
CA GLN A 430 38.50 -32.74 -0.75
C GLN A 430 39.65 -32.44 -1.72
N VAL A 431 40.80 -32.01 -1.16
CA VAL A 431 41.91 -31.42 -1.93
C VAL A 431 42.74 -32.47 -2.71
N THR A 432 42.69 -33.74 -2.32
CA THR A 432 43.32 -34.87 -3.04
C THR A 432 42.41 -36.08 -3.07
N GLU A 433 42.71 -37.05 -3.95
CA GLU A 433 41.96 -38.30 -4.03
C GLU A 433 42.06 -39.11 -2.73
N GLU A 434 43.22 -39.09 -2.07
CA GLU A 434 43.44 -39.78 -0.80
C GLU A 434 42.53 -39.20 0.29
N VAL A 435 42.52 -37.88 0.45
CA VAL A 435 41.66 -37.18 1.44
C VAL A 435 40.18 -37.44 1.15
N TYR A 436 39.78 -37.42 -0.12
CA TYR A 436 38.42 -37.78 -0.50
C TYR A 436 38.05 -39.21 -0.09
N ASN A 437 38.89 -40.15 -0.38
CA ASN A 437 38.67 -41.56 -0.09
C ASN A 437 38.65 -41.84 1.44
N GLU A 438 39.52 -41.19 2.21
CA GLU A 438 39.52 -41.26 3.68
C GLU A 438 38.19 -40.69 4.25
N ASN A 439 37.77 -39.52 3.83
CA ASN A 439 36.50 -38.91 4.28
C ASN A 439 35.29 -39.74 3.85
N LEU A 440 35.29 -40.29 2.64
CA LEU A 440 34.25 -41.20 2.16
C LEU A 440 34.18 -42.50 2.97
N ALA A 441 35.33 -43.07 3.33
CA ALA A 441 35.39 -44.24 4.19
C ALA A 441 34.90 -43.92 5.61
N GLY A 442 35.31 -42.78 6.16
CA GLY A 442 34.80 -42.26 7.44
C GLY A 442 33.29 -42.10 7.44
N LEU A 443 32.73 -41.51 6.37
CA LEU A 443 31.28 -41.32 6.22
C LEU A 443 30.51 -42.66 6.15
N ARG A 444 31.07 -43.68 5.51
CA ARG A 444 30.46 -45.00 5.41
C ARG A 444 30.55 -45.83 6.70
N ALA A 445 31.49 -45.49 7.58
CA ALA A 445 31.70 -46.17 8.86
C ALA A 445 30.75 -45.67 9.97
N GLN A 446 30.14 -44.53 9.78
CA GLN A 446 29.15 -43.89 10.69
C GLN A 446 27.73 -44.37 10.37
#